data_ef6d84f7d13049b35077abc0fe04df10
#
_entry.id   ef6d84f7d13049b35077abc0fe04df10
#
_cell.length_a   1.000
_cell.length_b   1.000
_cell.length_c   1.000
_cell.angle_alpha   90.00
_cell.angle_beta   90.00
_cell.angle_gamma   90.00
#
_symmetry.space_group_name_H-M   'P 1'
#
loop_
_entity.id
_entity.type
_entity.pdbx_description
1 polymer ?
#
loop_
_entity_poly.entity_id
_entity_poly.type
_entity_poly.pdbx_seq_one_letter_code
_entity_poly.pdbx_strand_id
1 'polypeptide(L)'
;MKKKDLYIVIYCIIIILSVMYATQPIQPLLAKQFNVSIIKASQFTAVIMLFLAISPIIYGYILEKINVKKMLINSSIILFITNIFLGLATSYELFLFFRVIEALVVPAILTSLMSILANIDKENIKFNMSIYVASTVFGGLVGRIFSGFIATNLSYE
;
A
#
# COMPACT_ATOMS: atom_id res chain seq x y z
N MET A 1 6.98 -15.67 -20.02
CA MET A 1 6.98 -14.21 -19.80
C MET A 1 8.37 -13.65 -20.03
N LYS A 2 8.43 -12.42 -20.54
CA LYS A 2 9.71 -11.73 -20.69
C LYS A 2 10.19 -11.30 -19.28
N LYS A 3 11.46 -11.43 -18.97
CA LYS A 3 12.07 -10.95 -17.70
C LYS A 3 11.62 -9.52 -17.31
N LYS A 4 11.29 -8.69 -18.29
CA LYS A 4 10.76 -7.34 -18.10
C LYS A 4 9.45 -7.29 -17.29
N ASP A 5 8.53 -8.23 -17.49
CA ASP A 5 7.23 -8.20 -16.80
C ASP A 5 7.39 -8.52 -15.31
N LEU A 6 8.32 -9.41 -14.96
CA LEU A 6 8.66 -9.70 -13.57
C LEU A 6 9.20 -8.45 -12.85
N TYR A 7 10.15 -7.72 -13.47
CA TYR A 7 10.69 -6.49 -12.88
C TYR A 7 9.63 -5.40 -12.71
N ILE A 8 8.70 -5.26 -13.66
CA ILE A 8 7.59 -4.30 -13.54
C ILE A 8 6.72 -4.63 -12.33
N VAL A 9 6.36 -5.90 -12.16
CA VAL A 9 5.52 -6.31 -11.00
C VAL A 9 6.25 -6.08 -9.69
N ILE A 10 7.54 -6.43 -9.59
CA ILE A 10 8.38 -6.18 -8.40
C ILE A 10 8.40 -4.68 -8.07
N TYR A 11 8.65 -3.85 -9.06
CA TYR A 11 8.68 -2.39 -8.90
C TYR A 11 7.35 -1.83 -8.40
N CYS A 12 6.23 -2.28 -8.99
CA CYS A 12 4.91 -1.90 -8.52
C CYS A 12 4.66 -2.28 -7.05
N ILE A 13 5.03 -3.49 -6.65
CA ILE A 13 4.89 -3.95 -5.26
C ILE A 13 5.68 -3.03 -4.32
N ILE A 14 6.95 -2.76 -4.64
CA ILE A 14 7.82 -1.92 -3.82
C ILE A 14 7.23 -0.52 -3.65
N ILE A 15 6.79 0.12 -4.74
CA ILE A 15 6.19 1.47 -4.67
C ILE A 15 4.93 1.47 -3.81
N ILE A 16 4.01 0.55 -4.04
CA ILE A 16 2.73 0.51 -3.33
C ILE A 16 2.94 0.32 -1.83
N LEU A 17 3.82 -0.60 -1.46
CA LEU A 17 4.16 -0.83 -0.05
C LEU A 17 4.92 0.36 0.56
N SER A 18 5.79 1.02 -0.22
CA SER A 18 6.47 2.23 0.25
C SER A 18 5.49 3.34 0.57
N VAL A 19 4.52 3.59 -0.31
CA VAL A 19 3.45 4.59 -0.09
C VAL A 19 2.62 4.24 1.14
N MET A 20 2.17 3.00 1.24
CA MET A 20 1.33 2.52 2.35
C MET A 20 2.01 2.68 3.71
N TYR A 21 3.30 2.34 3.80
CA TYR A 21 4.06 2.38 5.06
C TYR A 21 4.68 3.74 5.37
N ALA A 22 4.69 4.69 4.43
CA ALA A 22 5.27 6.02 4.62
C ALA A 22 4.64 6.81 5.78
N THR A 23 3.37 6.59 6.09
CA THR A 23 2.68 7.26 7.20
C THR A 23 3.10 6.79 8.60
N GLN A 24 3.73 5.63 8.74
CA GLN A 24 4.08 5.11 10.06
C GLN A 24 5.08 5.99 10.83
N PRO A 25 6.24 6.36 10.26
CA PRO A 25 7.22 7.19 10.98
C PRO A 25 6.76 8.62 11.22
N ILE A 26 5.85 9.13 10.41
CA ILE A 26 5.35 10.51 10.50
C ILE A 26 4.11 10.66 11.38
N GLN A 27 3.64 9.60 12.02
CA GLN A 27 2.48 9.67 12.94
C GLN A 27 2.60 10.75 14.03
N PRO A 28 3.75 10.97 14.70
CA PRO A 28 3.90 12.05 15.67
C PRO A 28 3.70 13.44 15.05
N LEU A 29 4.13 13.63 13.78
CA LEU A 29 3.90 14.90 13.07
C LEU A 29 2.43 15.08 12.73
N LEU A 30 1.77 14.03 12.24
CA LEU A 30 0.33 14.07 11.96
C LEU A 30 -0.50 14.31 13.22
N ALA A 31 -0.08 13.75 14.36
CA ALA A 31 -0.72 14.01 15.65
C ALA A 31 -0.66 15.49 16.02
N LYS A 32 0.50 16.12 15.83
CA LYS A 32 0.67 17.57 16.05
C LYS A 32 -0.14 18.38 15.06
N GLN A 33 -0.06 18.06 13.76
CA GLN A 33 -0.75 18.77 12.70
C GLN A 33 -2.28 18.80 12.90
N PHE A 34 -2.86 17.66 13.29
CA PHE A 34 -4.31 17.54 13.49
C PHE A 34 -4.72 17.82 14.97
N ASN A 35 -3.80 18.19 15.82
CA ASN A 35 -4.03 18.45 17.25
C ASN A 35 -4.78 17.29 17.95
N VAL A 36 -4.30 16.06 17.74
CA VAL A 36 -4.84 14.83 18.32
C VAL A 36 -3.77 14.07 19.09
N SER A 37 -4.18 13.16 19.96
CA SER A 37 -3.24 12.27 20.65
C SER A 37 -2.53 11.32 19.69
N ILE A 38 -1.32 10.87 20.05
CA ILE A 38 -0.57 9.85 19.28
C ILE A 38 -1.37 8.56 19.17
N ILE A 39 -2.13 8.19 20.21
CA ILE A 39 -3.02 7.03 20.20
C ILE A 39 -4.10 7.20 19.12
N LYS A 40 -4.66 8.38 18.98
CA LYS A 40 -5.64 8.67 17.93
C LYS A 40 -5.00 8.65 16.53
N ALA A 41 -3.81 9.20 16.37
CA ALA A 41 -3.06 9.16 15.11
C ALA A 41 -2.64 7.73 14.71
N SER A 42 -2.41 6.81 15.65
CA SER A 42 -2.09 5.42 15.34
C SER A 42 -3.23 4.68 14.61
N GLN A 43 -4.45 5.17 14.66
CA GLN A 43 -5.59 4.63 13.92
C GLN A 43 -5.35 4.67 12.41
N PHE A 44 -4.55 5.61 11.89
CA PHE A 44 -4.17 5.67 10.47
C PHE A 44 -3.44 4.40 10.00
N THR A 45 -2.66 3.79 10.88
CA THR A 45 -1.99 2.52 10.58
C THR A 45 -2.85 1.32 10.94
N ALA A 46 -3.57 1.36 12.05
CA ALA A 46 -4.42 0.27 12.51
C ALA A 46 -5.47 -0.12 11.47
N VAL A 47 -6.11 0.88 10.85
CA VAL A 47 -7.09 0.66 9.78
C VAL A 47 -6.48 -0.11 8.61
N ILE A 48 -5.30 0.29 8.14
CA ILE A 48 -4.62 -0.41 7.04
C ILE A 48 -4.28 -1.85 7.41
N MET A 49 -3.74 -2.08 8.61
CA MET A 49 -3.38 -3.42 9.06
C MET A 49 -4.61 -4.34 9.16
N LEU A 50 -5.73 -3.80 9.64
CA LEU A 50 -6.99 -4.54 9.72
C LEU A 50 -7.46 -4.99 8.33
N PHE A 51 -7.54 -4.07 7.38
CA PHE A 51 -7.98 -4.39 6.02
C PHE A 51 -6.97 -5.26 5.27
N LEU A 52 -5.66 -5.08 5.50
CA LEU A 52 -4.62 -5.92 4.90
C LEU A 52 -4.73 -7.38 5.38
N ALA A 53 -5.19 -7.61 6.60
CA ALA A 53 -5.42 -8.96 7.13
C ALA A 53 -6.66 -9.63 6.54
N ILE A 54 -7.74 -8.89 6.33
CA ILE A 54 -9.05 -9.45 5.95
C ILE A 54 -9.28 -9.42 4.44
N SER A 55 -8.93 -8.32 3.79
CA SER A 55 -9.29 -8.05 2.38
C SER A 55 -8.69 -9.02 1.36
N PRO A 56 -7.49 -9.61 1.53
CA PRO A 56 -6.96 -10.57 0.57
C PRO A 56 -7.85 -11.78 0.35
N ILE A 57 -8.58 -12.21 1.39
CA ILE A 57 -9.54 -13.33 1.30
C ILE A 57 -10.69 -12.93 0.36
N ILE A 58 -11.23 -11.73 0.56
CA ILE A 58 -12.35 -11.20 -0.24
C ILE A 58 -11.90 -10.98 -1.70
N TYR A 59 -10.74 -10.35 -1.90
CA TYR A 59 -10.23 -10.08 -3.24
C TYR A 59 -9.75 -11.33 -3.97
N GLY A 60 -9.29 -12.36 -3.27
CA GLY A 60 -9.01 -13.66 -3.86
C GLY A 60 -10.26 -14.23 -4.54
N TYR A 61 -11.40 -14.23 -3.84
CA TYR A 61 -12.68 -14.68 -4.38
C TYR A 61 -13.20 -13.78 -5.53
N ILE A 62 -13.03 -12.48 -5.42
CA ILE A 62 -13.44 -11.53 -6.47
C ILE A 62 -12.62 -11.75 -7.75
N LEU A 63 -11.32 -12.06 -7.66
CA LEU A 63 -10.44 -12.30 -8.80
C LEU A 63 -10.79 -13.57 -9.59
N GLU A 64 -11.57 -14.49 -9.03
CA GLU A 64 -12.11 -15.62 -9.79
C GLU A 64 -13.16 -15.18 -10.83
N LYS A 65 -13.81 -14.04 -10.59
CA LYS A 65 -14.92 -13.51 -11.40
C LYS A 65 -14.55 -12.31 -12.24
N ILE A 66 -13.52 -11.57 -11.86
CA ILE A 66 -13.15 -10.31 -12.50
C ILE A 66 -11.75 -10.44 -13.14
N ASN A 67 -11.58 -9.77 -14.27
CA ASN A 67 -10.29 -9.72 -14.94
C ASN A 67 -9.24 -8.99 -14.07
N VAL A 68 -8.16 -9.70 -13.74
CA VAL A 68 -7.06 -9.22 -12.89
C VAL A 68 -6.49 -7.87 -13.35
N LYS A 69 -6.35 -7.68 -14.67
CA LYS A 69 -5.88 -6.41 -15.25
C LYS A 69 -6.83 -5.26 -14.96
N LYS A 70 -8.13 -5.47 -15.12
CA LYS A 70 -9.14 -4.43 -14.85
C LYS A 70 -9.14 -4.05 -13.38
N MET A 71 -9.08 -5.04 -12.50
CA MET A 71 -8.99 -4.80 -11.06
C MET A 71 -7.73 -4.02 -10.69
N LEU A 72 -6.57 -4.42 -11.21
CA LEU A 72 -5.30 -3.73 -10.96
C LEU A 72 -5.35 -2.27 -11.42
N ILE A 73 -5.81 -1.99 -12.63
CA ILE A 73 -5.86 -0.64 -13.20
C ILE A 73 -6.83 0.24 -12.39
N ASN A 74 -8.06 -0.23 -12.16
CA ASN A 74 -9.06 0.55 -11.45
C ASN A 74 -8.61 0.87 -10.02
N SER A 75 -8.09 -0.14 -9.31
CA SER A 75 -7.57 0.06 -7.96
C SER A 75 -6.36 1.00 -7.92
N SER A 76 -5.48 0.95 -8.92
CA SER A 76 -4.35 1.87 -8.99
C SER A 76 -4.79 3.32 -9.25
N ILE A 77 -5.81 3.54 -10.07
CA ILE A 77 -6.39 4.88 -10.29
C ILE A 77 -7.02 5.41 -9.00
N ILE A 78 -7.79 4.58 -8.30
CA ILE A 78 -8.40 4.98 -7.02
C ILE A 78 -7.31 5.30 -6.00
N LEU A 79 -6.27 4.47 -5.90
CA LEU A 79 -5.13 4.72 -5.01
C LEU A 79 -4.44 6.04 -5.32
N PHE A 80 -4.20 6.35 -6.59
CA PHE A 80 -3.60 7.62 -7.02
C PHE A 80 -4.43 8.82 -6.57
N ILE A 81 -5.74 8.81 -6.84
CA ILE A 81 -6.67 9.86 -6.44
C ILE A 81 -6.71 9.99 -4.91
N THR A 82 -6.80 8.88 -4.20
CA THR A 82 -6.83 8.84 -2.73
C THR A 82 -5.58 9.47 -2.12
N ASN A 83 -4.40 9.21 -2.68
CA ASN A 83 -3.14 9.79 -2.18
C ASN A 83 -3.05 11.30 -2.41
N ILE A 84 -3.61 11.83 -3.51
CA ILE A 84 -3.72 13.28 -3.70
C ILE A 84 -4.56 13.89 -2.58
N PHE A 85 -5.72 13.32 -2.29
CA PHE A 85 -6.60 13.83 -1.23
C PHE A 85 -6.02 13.64 0.17
N LEU A 86 -5.24 12.58 0.41
CA LEU A 86 -4.48 12.43 1.66
C LEU A 86 -3.49 13.57 1.88
N GLY A 87 -2.78 13.97 0.81
CA GLY A 87 -1.85 15.11 0.87
C GLY A 87 -2.54 16.46 1.07
N LEU A 88 -3.82 16.58 0.70
CA LEU A 88 -4.62 17.80 0.84
C LEU A 88 -5.51 17.79 2.09
N ALA A 89 -5.49 16.74 2.89
CA ALA A 89 -6.35 16.61 4.05
C ALA A 89 -5.98 17.62 5.14
N THR A 90 -6.96 18.44 5.53
CA THR A 90 -6.80 19.51 6.55
C THR A 90 -7.32 19.09 7.93
N SER A 91 -8.05 17.99 8.03
CA SER A 91 -8.59 17.47 9.30
C SER A 91 -8.26 15.99 9.50
N TYR A 92 -8.24 15.58 10.78
CA TYR A 92 -8.03 14.18 11.17
C TYR A 92 -9.07 13.25 10.52
N GLU A 93 -10.34 13.64 10.54
CA GLU A 93 -11.46 12.85 10.02
C GLU A 93 -11.33 12.64 8.51
N LEU A 94 -10.96 13.68 7.79
CA LEU A 94 -10.76 13.63 6.34
C LEU A 94 -9.56 12.73 5.99
N PHE A 95 -8.46 12.88 6.72
CA PHE A 95 -7.28 12.03 6.54
C PHE A 95 -7.62 10.56 6.84
N LEU A 96 -8.32 10.28 7.95
CA LEU A 96 -8.72 8.92 8.30
C LEU A 96 -9.67 8.31 7.25
N PHE A 97 -10.61 9.09 6.73
CA PHE A 97 -11.52 8.65 5.66
C PHE A 97 -10.75 8.18 4.42
N PHE A 98 -9.79 8.97 3.93
CA PHE A 98 -8.98 8.55 2.79
C PHE A 98 -8.05 7.39 3.13
N ARG A 99 -7.58 7.27 4.37
CA ARG A 99 -6.83 6.08 4.83
C ARG A 99 -7.69 4.80 4.80
N VAL A 100 -8.99 4.90 5.09
CA VAL A 100 -9.91 3.76 4.95
C VAL A 100 -10.03 3.34 3.48
N ILE A 101 -10.17 4.30 2.56
CA ILE A 101 -10.24 4.01 1.12
C ILE A 101 -8.93 3.35 0.65
N GLU A 102 -7.78 3.88 1.04
CA GLU A 102 -6.48 3.29 0.75
C GLU A 102 -6.36 1.87 1.30
N ALA A 103 -6.81 1.65 2.53
CA ALA A 103 -6.82 0.35 3.19
C ALA A 103 -7.65 -0.71 2.46
N LEU A 104 -8.73 -0.30 1.80
CA LEU A 104 -9.54 -1.17 0.93
C LEU A 104 -8.85 -1.44 -0.41
N VAL A 105 -8.22 -0.44 -0.99
CA VAL A 105 -7.72 -0.51 -2.37
C VAL A 105 -6.36 -1.20 -2.47
N VAL A 106 -5.45 -0.96 -1.52
CA VAL A 106 -4.10 -1.56 -1.53
C VAL A 106 -4.12 -3.09 -1.56
N PRO A 107 -4.92 -3.79 -0.74
CA PRO A 107 -5.01 -5.25 -0.82
C PRO A 107 -5.51 -5.75 -2.18
N ALA A 108 -6.42 -5.02 -2.85
CA ALA A 108 -6.89 -5.36 -4.18
C ALA A 108 -5.74 -5.36 -5.21
N ILE A 109 -4.86 -4.36 -5.13
CA ILE A 109 -3.68 -4.25 -5.99
C ILE A 109 -2.69 -5.38 -5.67
N LEU A 110 -2.37 -5.59 -4.40
CA LEU A 110 -1.41 -6.62 -3.97
C LEU A 110 -1.87 -8.02 -4.36
N THR A 111 -3.15 -8.34 -4.16
CA THR A 111 -3.73 -9.62 -4.56
C THR A 111 -3.71 -9.81 -6.07
N SER A 112 -3.96 -8.74 -6.84
CA SER A 112 -3.86 -8.76 -8.30
C SER A 112 -2.43 -9.00 -8.77
N LEU A 113 -1.43 -8.32 -8.18
CA LEU A 113 -0.01 -8.51 -8.50
C LEU A 113 0.48 -9.90 -8.12
N MET A 114 0.05 -10.43 -6.97
CA MET A 114 0.32 -11.80 -6.55
C MET A 114 -0.27 -12.82 -7.54
N SER A 115 -1.50 -12.63 -7.97
CA SER A 115 -2.16 -13.49 -8.97
C SER A 115 -1.43 -13.45 -10.32
N ILE A 116 -0.97 -12.28 -10.76
CA ILE A 116 -0.15 -12.14 -11.95
C ILE A 116 1.13 -12.96 -11.79
N LEU A 117 1.88 -12.78 -10.69
CA LEU A 117 3.13 -13.50 -10.45
C LEU A 117 2.93 -15.02 -10.39
N ALA A 118 1.83 -15.49 -9.79
CA ALA A 118 1.50 -16.91 -9.73
C ALA A 118 1.26 -17.53 -11.12
N ASN A 119 0.71 -16.74 -12.05
CA ASN A 119 0.34 -17.21 -13.38
C ASN A 119 1.41 -16.98 -14.45
N ILE A 120 2.45 -16.22 -14.14
CA ILE A 120 3.53 -15.85 -15.06
C ILE A 120 4.35 -17.06 -15.51
N ASP A 121 4.77 -17.86 -14.53
CA ASP A 121 5.61 -19.04 -14.73
C ASP A 121 5.22 -20.08 -13.68
N LYS A 122 4.40 -21.03 -14.11
CA LYS A 122 3.86 -22.05 -13.23
C LYS A 122 4.93 -23.04 -12.74
N GLU A 123 6.02 -23.20 -13.47
CA GLU A 123 7.12 -24.10 -13.09
C GLU A 123 7.94 -23.48 -11.95
N ASN A 124 8.06 -22.16 -11.90
CA ASN A 124 8.82 -21.41 -10.91
C ASN A 124 7.95 -20.66 -9.88
N ILE A 125 6.72 -21.11 -9.63
CA ILE A 125 5.77 -20.43 -8.75
C ILE A 125 6.34 -20.17 -7.34
N LYS A 126 7.10 -21.11 -6.77
CA LYS A 126 7.72 -20.95 -5.45
C LYS A 126 8.71 -19.80 -5.43
N PHE A 127 9.55 -19.70 -6.45
CA PHE A 127 10.49 -18.61 -6.60
C PHE A 127 9.80 -17.26 -6.78
N ASN A 128 8.75 -17.19 -7.62
CA ASN A 128 7.98 -15.98 -7.84
C ASN A 128 7.29 -15.50 -6.54
N MET A 129 6.76 -16.43 -5.73
CA MET A 129 6.16 -16.08 -4.43
C MET A 129 7.22 -15.60 -3.42
N SER A 130 8.42 -16.17 -3.42
CA SER A 130 9.51 -15.68 -2.58
C SER A 130 9.93 -14.26 -2.96
N ILE A 131 10.00 -13.95 -4.25
CA ILE A 131 10.27 -12.60 -4.75
C ILE A 131 9.14 -11.64 -4.35
N TYR A 132 7.87 -12.08 -4.45
CA TYR A 132 6.74 -11.28 -3.98
C TYR A 132 6.91 -10.87 -2.51
N VAL A 133 7.16 -11.83 -1.62
CA VAL A 133 7.35 -11.58 -0.19
C VAL A 133 8.56 -10.67 0.06
N ALA A 134 9.70 -10.94 -0.60
CA ALA A 134 10.88 -10.09 -0.47
C ALA A 134 10.59 -8.64 -0.91
N SER A 135 9.86 -8.46 -2.01
CA SER A 135 9.49 -7.14 -2.53
C SER A 135 8.55 -6.38 -1.58
N THR A 136 7.62 -7.09 -0.91
CA THR A 136 6.73 -6.47 0.09
C THR A 136 7.51 -5.98 1.30
N VAL A 137 8.42 -6.78 1.83
CA VAL A 137 9.28 -6.39 2.95
C VAL A 137 10.17 -5.22 2.57
N PHE A 138 10.82 -5.29 1.41
CA PHE A 138 11.71 -4.23 0.94
C PHE A 138 10.96 -2.91 0.71
N GLY A 139 9.78 -2.96 0.06
CA GLY A 139 8.94 -1.77 -0.13
C GLY A 139 8.54 -1.12 1.20
N GLY A 140 8.15 -1.94 2.18
CA GLY A 140 7.82 -1.45 3.52
C GLY A 140 9.01 -0.78 4.23
N LEU A 141 10.23 -1.29 4.07
CA LEU A 141 11.45 -0.68 4.60
C LEU A 141 11.75 0.66 3.90
N VAL A 142 11.72 0.67 2.57
CA VAL A 142 11.95 1.88 1.77
C VAL A 142 11.01 3.00 2.18
N GLY A 143 9.70 2.73 2.26
CA GLY A 143 8.70 3.72 2.64
C GLY A 143 8.97 4.33 4.02
N ARG A 144 9.28 3.49 5.02
CA ARG A 144 9.59 3.96 6.39
C ARG A 144 10.88 4.79 6.46
N ILE A 145 11.94 4.34 5.79
CA ILE A 145 13.24 5.04 5.81
C ILE A 145 13.10 6.41 5.15
N PHE A 146 12.53 6.47 3.95
CA PHE A 146 12.38 7.73 3.22
C PHE A 146 11.47 8.73 3.96
N SER A 147 10.31 8.30 4.42
CA SER A 147 9.40 9.19 5.15
C SER A 147 9.96 9.62 6.50
N GLY A 148 10.64 8.72 7.22
CA GLY A 148 11.32 9.06 8.47
C GLY A 148 12.45 10.06 8.24
N PHE A 149 13.26 9.87 7.20
CA PHE A 149 14.33 10.81 6.83
C PHE A 149 13.77 12.19 6.47
N ILE A 150 12.71 12.24 5.66
CA ILE A 150 12.03 13.49 5.31
C ILE A 150 11.49 14.16 6.56
N ALA A 151 10.83 13.40 7.44
CA ALA A 151 10.25 13.92 8.67
C ALA A 151 11.29 14.54 9.61
N THR A 152 12.48 13.96 9.71
CA THR A 152 13.53 14.46 10.61
C THR A 152 14.31 15.64 10.02
N ASN A 153 14.51 15.68 8.71
CA ASN A 153 15.34 16.71 8.06
C ASN A 153 14.52 17.86 7.45
N LEU A 154 13.26 17.63 7.14
CA LEU A 154 12.33 18.60 6.57
C LEU A 154 11.14 18.87 7.50
N SER A 155 11.23 18.44 8.79
CA SER A 155 10.24 18.82 9.79
C SER A 155 10.32 20.33 9.98
N TYR A 156 9.40 20.98 9.40
CA TYR A 156 9.21 22.40 9.38
C TYR A 156 8.84 22.87 10.78
N GLU A 157 9.52 23.90 11.21
CA GLU A 157 9.13 24.70 12.36
C GLU A 157 7.74 25.31 12.16
#